data_6cd3a7661c7c8d71789bfc61baa4c16d
#
_entry.id   6cd3a7661c7c8d71789bfc61baa4c16d
#
_cell.length_a   1.000
_cell.length_b   1.000
_cell.length_c   1.000
_cell.angle_alpha   90.00
_cell.angle_beta   90.00
_cell.angle_gamma   90.00
#
_symmetry.space_group_name_H-M   'P 1'
#
loop_
_entity.id
_entity.type
_entity.pdbx_description
1 polymer ?
#
loop_
_entity_poly.entity_id
_entity_poly.type
_entity_poly.pdbx_seq_one_letter_code
_entity_poly.pdbx_strand_id
1 'polypeptide(L)'
;MPHRILVTSIYAWALLMMAGCSVFMAANQPASKNLDLFSVGTPRDMLLAEYGLPSVSETKDGKRREIFTFKQGYSTAAKTGRAVFHGVADFFTLGLWEVVGTPTELVFQGEEMAFDVSYDENDRVDKVTVLKKK
;
A
#
# COMPACT_ATOMS: atom_id res chain seq x y z
N MET A 1 17.32 46.01 8.72
CA MET A 1 17.98 44.71 8.71
C MET A 1 17.20 43.58 9.41
N PRO A 2 16.55 43.71 10.58
CA PRO A 2 15.87 42.61 11.24
C PRO A 2 14.68 42.05 10.46
N HIS A 3 13.95 42.87 9.71
CA HIS A 3 12.80 42.44 8.92
C HIS A 3 13.17 41.43 7.79
N ARG A 4 14.32 41.62 7.16
CA ARG A 4 14.78 40.70 6.09
C ARG A 4 15.16 39.34 6.65
N ILE A 5 15.77 39.29 7.82
CA ILE A 5 16.13 38.04 8.52
C ILE A 5 14.86 37.28 8.95
N LEU A 6 13.87 37.99 9.47
CA LEU A 6 12.59 37.37 9.88
C LEU A 6 11.86 36.78 8.69
N VAL A 7 11.79 37.51 7.58
CA VAL A 7 11.12 37.06 6.34
C VAL A 7 11.84 35.83 5.75
N THR A 8 13.17 35.85 5.69
CA THR A 8 13.95 34.69 5.20
C THR A 8 13.79 33.47 6.10
N SER A 9 13.73 33.67 7.42
CA SER A 9 13.48 32.57 8.37
C SER A 9 12.10 31.96 8.21
N ILE A 10 11.06 32.76 7.97
CA ILE A 10 9.69 32.27 7.75
C ILE A 10 9.62 31.47 6.43
N TYR A 11 10.27 31.95 5.34
CA TYR A 11 10.31 31.21 4.08
C TYR A 11 11.10 29.90 4.22
N ALA A 12 12.22 29.89 4.93
CA ALA A 12 12.98 28.67 5.19
C ALA A 12 12.17 27.65 6.00
N TRP A 13 11.42 28.09 7.01
CA TRP A 13 10.53 27.24 7.78
C TRP A 13 9.36 26.70 6.96
N ALA A 14 8.75 27.52 6.11
CA ALA A 14 7.68 27.10 5.23
C ALA A 14 8.14 26.04 4.22
N LEU A 15 9.33 26.21 3.63
CA LEU A 15 9.96 25.25 2.73
C LEU A 15 10.29 23.92 3.44
N LEU A 16 10.79 23.98 4.67
CA LEU A 16 11.03 22.77 5.49
C LEU A 16 9.74 22.00 5.83
N MET A 17 8.63 22.71 6.03
CA MET A 17 7.34 22.07 6.31
C MET A 17 6.70 21.45 5.06
N MET A 18 7.06 21.91 3.86
CA MET A 18 6.58 21.32 2.59
C MET A 18 7.43 20.11 2.15
N ALA A 19 8.68 20.02 2.58
CA ALA A 19 9.62 18.98 2.20
C ALA A 19 9.37 17.64 2.91
N GLY A 20 8.20 17.07 2.80
CA GLY A 20 7.91 15.82 3.48
C GLY A 20 6.68 15.05 3.00
N CYS A 21 5.84 15.65 2.15
CA CYS A 21 4.61 15.01 1.72
C CYS A 21 4.88 13.75 0.90
N SER A 22 5.76 13.80 -0.08
CA SER A 22 6.13 12.64 -0.90
C SER A 22 6.86 11.57 -0.10
N VAL A 23 7.75 11.97 0.80
CA VAL A 23 8.44 11.05 1.73
C VAL A 23 7.44 10.35 2.64
N PHE A 24 6.53 11.10 3.26
CA PHE A 24 5.50 10.54 4.13
C PHE A 24 4.55 9.63 3.36
N MET A 25 4.12 10.02 2.16
CA MET A 25 3.26 9.20 1.30
C MET A 25 3.94 7.90 0.89
N ALA A 26 5.21 7.94 0.44
CA ALA A 26 5.96 6.74 0.08
C ALA A 26 6.13 5.78 1.26
N ALA A 27 6.43 6.29 2.45
CA ALA A 27 6.58 5.49 3.66
C ALA A 27 5.26 4.83 4.11
N ASN A 28 4.12 5.48 3.88
CA ASN A 28 2.80 5.03 4.31
C ASN A 28 2.00 4.30 3.21
N GLN A 29 2.61 3.96 2.08
CA GLN A 29 1.98 3.12 1.06
C GLN A 29 1.58 1.75 1.65
N PRO A 30 0.50 1.11 1.14
CA PRO A 30 0.08 -0.21 1.60
C PRO A 30 1.24 -1.22 1.58
N ALA A 31 1.24 -2.12 2.56
CA ALA A 31 2.20 -3.23 2.58
C ALA A 31 1.85 -4.26 1.51
N SER A 32 2.87 -4.95 0.98
CA SER A 32 2.63 -6.12 0.14
C SER A 32 2.02 -7.24 0.96
N LYS A 33 1.01 -7.89 0.42
CA LYS A 33 0.38 -9.09 0.96
C LYS A 33 0.99 -10.34 0.36
N ASN A 34 1.01 -11.43 1.11
CA ASN A 34 1.61 -12.69 0.67
C ASN A 34 0.63 -13.47 -0.23
N LEU A 35 0.69 -13.24 -1.54
CA LEU A 35 -0.19 -13.89 -2.52
C LEU A 35 -0.02 -15.42 -2.61
N ASP A 36 1.09 -15.98 -2.12
CA ASP A 36 1.33 -17.44 -2.13
C ASP A 36 0.33 -18.20 -1.25
N LEU A 37 -0.31 -17.51 -0.31
CA LEU A 37 -1.37 -18.09 0.52
C LEU A 37 -2.63 -18.47 -0.27
N PHE A 38 -2.83 -17.89 -1.46
CA PHE A 38 -3.90 -18.31 -2.39
C PHE A 38 -3.52 -19.57 -3.18
N SER A 39 -2.83 -20.51 -2.55
CA SER A 39 -2.46 -21.81 -3.13
C SER A 39 -3.35 -22.91 -2.59
N VAL A 40 -3.65 -23.89 -3.45
CA VAL A 40 -4.44 -25.08 -3.06
C VAL A 40 -3.78 -25.79 -1.87
N GLY A 41 -4.59 -26.15 -0.87
CA GLY A 41 -4.16 -26.80 0.36
C GLY A 41 -3.82 -25.83 1.51
N THR A 42 -3.76 -24.52 1.27
CA THR A 42 -3.56 -23.54 2.35
C THR A 42 -4.72 -23.53 3.32
N PRO A 43 -4.48 -23.60 4.64
CA PRO A 43 -5.53 -23.50 5.64
C PRO A 43 -6.22 -22.12 5.61
N ARG A 44 -7.53 -22.08 5.79
CA ARG A 44 -8.36 -20.87 5.80
C ARG A 44 -7.90 -19.83 6.83
N ASP A 45 -7.49 -20.27 8.01
CA ASP A 45 -7.01 -19.38 9.09
C ASP A 45 -5.80 -18.56 8.69
N MET A 46 -4.92 -19.06 7.83
CA MET A 46 -3.78 -18.31 7.29
C MET A 46 -4.24 -17.17 6.38
N LEU A 47 -5.29 -17.39 5.57
CA LEU A 47 -5.87 -16.32 4.76
C LEU A 47 -6.52 -15.25 5.65
N LEU A 48 -7.26 -15.67 6.69
CA LEU A 48 -7.86 -14.72 7.64
C LEU A 48 -6.82 -13.91 8.40
N ALA A 49 -5.70 -14.52 8.78
CA ALA A 49 -4.63 -13.83 9.49
C ALA A 49 -3.95 -12.75 8.60
N GLU A 50 -3.76 -13.04 7.32
CA GLU A 50 -3.08 -12.13 6.37
C GLU A 50 -4.02 -11.06 5.80
N TYR A 51 -5.23 -11.45 5.42
CA TYR A 51 -6.15 -10.58 4.67
C TYR A 51 -7.30 -10.03 5.52
N GLY A 52 -7.54 -10.59 6.70
CA GLY A 52 -8.69 -10.27 7.54
C GLY A 52 -9.96 -10.99 7.09
N LEU A 53 -11.11 -10.45 7.46
CA LEU A 53 -12.39 -11.04 7.11
C LEU A 53 -12.68 -10.90 5.60
N PRO A 54 -13.27 -11.94 4.97
CA PRO A 54 -13.67 -11.86 3.57
C PRO A 54 -14.79 -10.85 3.38
N SER A 55 -14.83 -10.19 2.21
CA SER A 55 -15.91 -9.27 1.82
C SER A 55 -17.23 -9.99 1.63
N VAL A 56 -17.17 -11.24 1.20
CA VAL A 56 -18.31 -12.14 1.02
C VAL A 56 -17.94 -13.51 1.59
N SER A 57 -18.85 -14.13 2.32
CA SER A 57 -18.73 -15.52 2.77
C SER A 57 -20.08 -16.21 2.57
N GLU A 58 -20.11 -17.25 1.76
CA GLU A 58 -21.33 -18.01 1.44
C GLU A 58 -21.03 -19.50 1.37
N THR A 59 -22.07 -20.33 1.54
CA THR A 59 -22.00 -21.75 1.25
C THR A 59 -22.77 -22.04 -0.02
N LYS A 60 -22.08 -22.55 -1.03
CA LYS A 60 -22.66 -22.92 -2.32
C LYS A 60 -22.33 -24.38 -2.63
N ASP A 61 -23.37 -25.16 -2.97
CA ASP A 61 -23.23 -26.58 -3.28
C ASP A 61 -22.52 -27.39 -2.17
N GLY A 62 -22.77 -27.03 -0.90
CA GLY A 62 -22.16 -27.65 0.25
C GLY A 62 -20.70 -27.23 0.54
N LYS A 63 -20.10 -26.40 -0.29
CA LYS A 63 -18.74 -25.87 -0.12
C LYS A 63 -18.77 -24.42 0.34
N ARG A 64 -17.87 -24.08 1.26
CA ARG A 64 -17.64 -22.68 1.64
C ARG A 64 -16.93 -21.97 0.51
N ARG A 65 -17.40 -20.77 0.21
CA ARG A 65 -16.84 -19.85 -0.78
C ARG A 65 -16.68 -18.47 -0.17
N GLU A 66 -15.53 -17.86 -0.34
CA GLU A 66 -15.20 -16.56 0.24
C GLU A 66 -14.52 -15.67 -0.80
N ILE A 67 -14.82 -14.36 -0.75
CA ILE A 67 -14.16 -13.36 -1.59
C ILE A 67 -13.32 -12.46 -0.68
N PHE A 68 -12.03 -12.44 -0.93
CA PHE A 68 -11.09 -11.53 -0.28
C PHE A 68 -10.79 -10.36 -1.20
N THR A 69 -11.06 -9.14 -0.72
CA THR A 69 -10.74 -7.89 -1.42
C THR A 69 -9.73 -7.11 -0.60
N PHE A 70 -8.62 -6.74 -1.21
CA PHE A 70 -7.54 -6.03 -0.52
C PHE A 70 -6.72 -5.19 -1.49
N LYS A 71 -5.94 -4.26 -0.95
CA LYS A 71 -4.92 -3.54 -1.71
C LYS A 71 -3.60 -4.30 -1.63
N GLN A 72 -3.10 -4.72 -2.78
CA GLN A 72 -1.75 -5.24 -2.91
C GLN A 72 -0.79 -4.05 -2.99
N GLY A 73 0.01 -3.91 -1.97
CA GLY A 73 0.95 -2.80 -1.85
C GLY A 73 2.37 -3.20 -2.25
N TYR A 74 3.32 -2.49 -1.65
CA TYR A 74 4.74 -2.59 -2.00
C TYR A 74 5.56 -3.15 -0.84
N SER A 75 6.66 -3.82 -1.15
CA SER A 75 7.59 -4.30 -0.14
C SER A 75 8.17 -3.14 0.68
N THR A 76 8.56 -3.41 1.93
CA THR A 76 9.19 -2.41 2.80
C THR A 76 10.43 -1.78 2.14
N ALA A 77 11.24 -2.58 1.45
CA ALA A 77 12.41 -2.09 0.72
C ALA A 77 12.04 -1.10 -0.39
N ALA A 78 10.98 -1.36 -1.17
CA ALA A 78 10.52 -0.45 -2.21
C ALA A 78 9.97 0.86 -1.61
N LYS A 79 9.20 0.78 -0.52
CA LYS A 79 8.67 1.97 0.18
C LYS A 79 9.79 2.82 0.76
N THR A 80 10.74 2.20 1.46
CA THR A 80 11.90 2.88 2.05
C THR A 80 12.77 3.50 0.97
N GLY A 81 13.04 2.77 -0.11
CA GLY A 81 13.84 3.28 -1.24
C GLY A 81 13.23 4.54 -1.86
N ARG A 82 11.90 4.56 -2.08
CA ARG A 82 11.20 5.75 -2.59
C ARG A 82 11.20 6.90 -1.58
N ALA A 83 10.94 6.62 -0.31
CA ALA A 83 10.97 7.64 0.74
C ALA A 83 12.36 8.30 0.85
N VAL A 84 13.44 7.51 0.80
CA VAL A 84 14.81 8.03 0.79
C VAL A 84 15.08 8.84 -0.47
N PHE A 85 14.67 8.35 -1.64
CA PHE A 85 14.83 9.07 -2.91
C PHE A 85 14.13 10.43 -2.87
N HIS A 86 12.87 10.50 -2.44
CA HIS A 86 12.15 11.77 -2.31
C HIS A 86 12.82 12.71 -1.31
N GLY A 87 13.26 12.20 -0.16
CA GLY A 87 13.96 13.03 0.83
C GLY A 87 15.28 13.62 0.30
N VAL A 88 16.05 12.86 -0.46
CA VAL A 88 17.28 13.35 -1.12
C VAL A 88 16.93 14.36 -2.20
N ALA A 89 15.93 14.09 -3.05
CA ALA A 89 15.50 15.01 -4.09
C ALA A 89 14.98 16.33 -3.50
N ASP A 90 14.19 16.30 -2.44
CA ASP A 90 13.70 17.48 -1.74
C ASP A 90 14.84 18.32 -1.16
N PHE A 91 15.84 17.67 -0.55
CA PHE A 91 16.99 18.34 -0.01
C PHE A 91 17.79 19.11 -1.10
N PHE A 92 18.05 18.47 -2.24
CA PHE A 92 18.81 19.10 -3.33
C PHE A 92 18.00 20.15 -4.12
N THR A 93 16.68 20.04 -4.14
CA THR A 93 15.80 20.98 -4.86
C THR A 93 15.16 22.03 -3.94
N LEU A 94 15.53 22.04 -2.65
CA LEU A 94 14.95 22.93 -1.64
C LEU A 94 13.41 22.83 -1.56
N GLY A 95 12.88 21.61 -1.69
CA GLY A 95 11.46 21.30 -1.63
C GLY A 95 10.68 21.47 -2.95
N LEU A 96 11.31 21.95 -4.03
CA LEU A 96 10.65 22.08 -5.34
C LEU A 96 10.26 20.70 -5.93
N TRP A 97 10.93 19.64 -5.46
CA TRP A 97 10.62 18.27 -5.88
C TRP A 97 9.18 17.84 -5.56
N GLU A 98 8.56 18.40 -4.54
CA GLU A 98 7.18 18.06 -4.13
C GLU A 98 6.14 18.30 -5.23
N VAL A 99 6.41 19.22 -6.15
CA VAL A 99 5.54 19.46 -7.32
C VAL A 99 5.43 18.21 -8.21
N VAL A 100 6.45 17.37 -8.22
CA VAL A 100 6.50 16.12 -8.98
C VAL A 100 6.36 14.90 -8.07
N GLY A 101 7.01 14.91 -6.91
CA GLY A 101 7.07 13.79 -5.97
C GLY A 101 5.69 13.42 -5.41
N THR A 102 4.93 14.38 -4.94
CA THR A 102 3.58 14.14 -4.39
C THR A 102 2.61 13.56 -5.43
N PRO A 103 2.44 14.11 -6.65
CA PRO A 103 1.62 13.50 -7.68
C PRO A 103 2.09 12.10 -8.08
N THR A 104 3.41 11.86 -8.10
CA THR A 104 3.97 10.53 -8.42
C THR A 104 3.54 9.50 -7.38
N GLU A 105 3.62 9.80 -6.08
CA GLU A 105 3.22 8.89 -5.02
C GLU A 105 1.70 8.60 -5.01
N LEU A 106 0.87 9.50 -5.52
CA LEU A 106 -0.57 9.23 -5.70
C LEU A 106 -0.83 8.09 -6.68
N VAL A 107 0.04 7.85 -7.65
CA VAL A 107 -0.06 6.73 -8.59
C VAL A 107 0.32 5.39 -7.93
N PHE A 108 1.21 5.42 -6.93
CA PHE A 108 1.70 4.23 -6.22
C PHE A 108 0.85 3.84 -5.00
N GLN A 109 -0.47 3.94 -5.08
CA GLN A 109 -1.38 3.59 -3.98
C GLN A 109 -1.66 2.09 -3.82
N GLY A 110 -0.97 1.24 -4.58
CA GLY A 110 -1.20 -0.20 -4.62
C GLY A 110 -2.33 -0.60 -5.59
N GLU A 111 -2.36 -1.88 -5.94
CA GLU A 111 -3.38 -2.47 -6.81
C GLU A 111 -4.53 -3.05 -5.97
N GLU A 112 -5.76 -2.75 -6.35
CA GLU A 112 -6.93 -3.39 -5.74
C GLU A 112 -7.14 -4.76 -6.36
N MET A 113 -7.10 -5.80 -5.52
CA MET A 113 -7.25 -7.19 -5.93
C MET A 113 -8.45 -7.83 -5.25
N ALA A 114 -9.10 -8.75 -5.97
CA ALA A 114 -10.18 -9.58 -5.43
C ALA A 114 -9.98 -11.04 -5.86
N PHE A 115 -9.96 -11.93 -4.89
CA PHE A 115 -9.84 -13.37 -5.06
C PHE A 115 -11.07 -14.07 -4.54
N ASP A 116 -11.59 -14.97 -5.36
CA ASP A 116 -12.66 -15.89 -5.00
C ASP A 116 -12.06 -17.24 -4.65
N VAL A 117 -12.28 -17.69 -3.44
CA VAL A 117 -11.68 -18.88 -2.85
C VAL A 117 -12.77 -19.86 -2.46
N SER A 118 -12.71 -21.09 -2.92
CA SER A 118 -13.51 -22.19 -2.39
C SER A 118 -12.65 -23.12 -1.55
N TYR A 119 -13.27 -23.76 -0.57
CA TYR A 119 -12.60 -24.63 0.40
C TYR A 119 -13.07 -26.06 0.30
N ASP A 120 -12.21 -26.99 0.68
CA ASP A 120 -12.53 -28.39 0.88
C ASP A 120 -13.19 -28.63 2.25
N GLU A 121 -13.50 -29.90 2.56
CA GLU A 121 -14.14 -30.33 3.82
C GLU A 121 -13.26 -30.08 5.07
N ASN A 122 -11.97 -29.83 4.89
CA ASN A 122 -11.00 -29.55 5.96
C ASN A 122 -10.69 -28.06 6.10
N ASP A 123 -11.52 -27.18 5.52
CA ASP A 123 -11.29 -25.73 5.48
C ASP A 123 -9.92 -25.34 4.86
N ARG A 124 -9.49 -26.09 3.83
CA ARG A 124 -8.32 -25.78 3.04
C ARG A 124 -8.73 -25.28 1.66
N VAL A 125 -7.94 -24.38 1.11
CA VAL A 125 -8.14 -23.85 -0.25
C VAL A 125 -8.21 -25.00 -1.26
N ASP A 126 -9.34 -25.14 -1.94
CA ASP A 126 -9.61 -26.10 -3.01
C ASP A 126 -9.43 -25.44 -4.39
N LYS A 127 -9.96 -24.23 -4.56
CA LYS A 127 -9.87 -23.49 -5.81
C LYS A 127 -9.76 -22.00 -5.56
N VAL A 128 -8.99 -21.33 -6.41
CA VAL A 128 -8.87 -19.86 -6.40
C VAL A 128 -9.13 -19.30 -7.78
N THR A 129 -9.89 -18.21 -7.84
CA THR A 129 -10.15 -17.46 -9.07
C THR A 129 -9.90 -15.98 -8.84
N VAL A 130 -9.10 -15.36 -9.68
CA VAL A 130 -8.87 -13.91 -9.64
C VAL A 130 -10.07 -13.21 -10.26
N LEU A 131 -10.79 -12.39 -9.50
CA LEU A 131 -11.96 -11.65 -9.96
C LEU A 131 -11.60 -10.26 -10.47
N LYS A 132 -10.65 -9.58 -9.80
CA LYS A 132 -10.25 -8.22 -10.12
C LYS A 132 -8.76 -8.04 -9.86
N LYS A 133 -8.10 -7.44 -10.83
CA LYS A 133 -6.76 -6.88 -10.71
C LYS A 133 -6.76 -5.52 -11.41
N LYS A 134 -6.59 -4.42 -10.66
CA LYS A 134 -6.65 -3.06 -11.19
C LYS A 134 -5.56 -2.19 -10.56
#